data_22d71c869ce3316e14c5536161fa70a3
#
_entry.id   22d71c869ce3316e14c5536161fa70a3
#
_cell.length_a   1.000
_cell.length_b   1.000
_cell.length_c   1.000
_cell.angle_alpha   90.00
_cell.angle_beta   90.00
_cell.angle_gamma   90.00
#
_symmetry.space_group_name_H-M   'P 1'
#
loop_
_entity.id
_entity.type
_entity.pdbx_description
1 polymer ?
#
loop_
_entity_poly.entity_id
_entity_poly.type
_entity_poly.pdbx_seq_one_letter_code
_entity_poly.pdbx_strand_id
1 'polypeptide(L)'
;MNRFVVRSSVAGLAMVVSAIPLAAQQAKPKVFDISPYAGYMMFGNLFEGPIGTSVSAGSGPVYGAQATLAMSKNIAIYGNVGYSSSDLKVGLPILGGIDIGSSKALMYDGGVELKVPMQTSSTVTPFVQGGIGAMRYEVDASILNAKATNVSYNVGGGVDVRLSPNFGVRLMAKDYIGKFDFKEATSFDLNGKTTNNVALTLGVNFGF
;
A
#
# COMPACT_ATOMS: atom_id res chain seq x y z
N MET A 1 3.00 -25.35 29.96
CA MET A 1 3.40 -25.40 28.54
C MET A 1 2.13 -25.23 27.72
N ASN A 2 1.63 -23.98 27.59
CA ASN A 2 0.40 -23.66 26.87
C ASN A 2 0.72 -22.76 25.66
N ARG A 3 0.58 -23.35 24.49
CA ARG A 3 0.70 -22.62 23.20
C ARG A 3 -0.61 -21.89 22.95
N PHE A 4 -0.63 -20.58 23.12
CA PHE A 4 -1.70 -19.73 22.61
C PHE A 4 -1.53 -19.56 21.10
N VAL A 5 -2.39 -20.22 20.34
CA VAL A 5 -2.54 -19.99 18.89
C VAL A 5 -3.46 -18.79 18.72
N VAL A 6 -2.92 -17.64 18.37
CA VAL A 6 -3.70 -16.48 17.94
C VAL A 6 -4.20 -16.74 16.51
N ARG A 7 -5.46 -17.12 16.40
CA ARG A 7 -6.18 -17.16 15.11
C ARG A 7 -6.54 -15.73 14.71
N SER A 8 -5.85 -15.21 13.73
CA SER A 8 -6.23 -13.97 13.05
C SER A 8 -7.50 -14.20 12.24
N SER A 9 -8.62 -13.73 12.75
CA SER A 9 -9.90 -13.72 12.02
C SER A 9 -9.88 -12.58 11.02
N VAL A 10 -9.67 -12.90 9.73
CA VAL A 10 -9.92 -11.98 8.63
C VAL A 10 -11.45 -11.87 8.48
N ALA A 11 -12.03 -10.85 9.08
CA ALA A 11 -13.43 -10.52 8.88
C ALA A 11 -13.60 -9.97 7.46
N GLY A 12 -14.24 -10.76 6.59
CA GLY A 12 -14.57 -10.35 5.22
C GLY A 12 -15.55 -9.18 5.24
N LEU A 13 -15.10 -8.04 4.72
CA LEU A 13 -15.95 -6.87 4.47
C LEU A 13 -16.77 -7.14 3.19
N ALA A 14 -17.95 -7.71 3.33
CA ALA A 14 -18.92 -7.84 2.25
C ALA A 14 -19.55 -6.46 1.97
N MET A 15 -19.02 -5.72 0.99
CA MET A 15 -19.67 -4.53 0.46
C MET A 15 -20.82 -4.95 -0.45
N VAL A 16 -22.02 -4.61 -0.04
CA VAL A 16 -23.22 -4.62 -0.92
C VAL A 16 -23.12 -3.42 -1.86
N VAL A 17 -22.64 -3.66 -3.07
CA VAL A 17 -22.71 -2.66 -4.14
C VAL A 17 -24.12 -2.71 -4.74
N SER A 18 -24.97 -1.75 -4.35
CA SER A 18 -26.25 -1.51 -5.03
C SER A 18 -25.98 -1.10 -6.48
N ALA A 19 -26.45 -1.90 -7.43
CA ALA A 19 -26.29 -1.69 -8.85
C ALA A 19 -26.99 -0.39 -9.28
N ILE A 20 -26.20 0.60 -9.67
CA ILE A 20 -26.69 1.77 -10.40
C ILE A 20 -26.66 1.39 -11.89
N PRO A 21 -27.79 1.36 -12.60
CA PRO A 21 -27.78 1.11 -14.04
C PRO A 21 -27.29 2.37 -14.77
N LEU A 22 -25.99 2.52 -14.95
CA LEU A 22 -25.47 3.45 -15.93
C LEU A 22 -25.39 2.76 -17.29
N ALA A 23 -26.01 3.36 -18.29
CA ALA A 23 -25.95 2.93 -19.69
C ALA A 23 -24.47 2.90 -20.13
N ALA A 24 -23.90 1.72 -20.18
CA ALA A 24 -22.53 1.50 -20.62
C ALA A 24 -22.49 1.63 -22.15
N GLN A 25 -22.20 2.83 -22.65
CA GLN A 25 -21.71 2.98 -24.02
C GLN A 25 -20.41 2.19 -24.14
N GLN A 26 -20.28 1.40 -25.21
CA GLN A 26 -19.05 0.66 -25.52
C GLN A 26 -17.91 1.67 -25.78
N ALA A 27 -17.24 2.10 -24.71
CA ALA A 27 -16.09 2.99 -24.82
C ALA A 27 -14.92 2.20 -25.42
N LYS A 28 -14.19 2.85 -26.35
CA LYS A 28 -12.92 2.34 -26.84
C LYS A 28 -12.02 1.98 -25.64
N PRO A 29 -11.25 0.89 -25.73
CA PRO A 29 -10.34 0.54 -24.62
C PRO A 29 -9.38 1.71 -24.42
N LYS A 30 -9.34 2.22 -23.19
CA LYS A 30 -8.38 3.25 -22.80
C LYS A 30 -7.00 2.64 -22.81
N VAL A 31 -6.06 3.36 -23.40
CA VAL A 31 -4.67 2.94 -23.50
C VAL A 31 -3.89 3.35 -22.25
N PHE A 32 -4.24 4.50 -21.66
CA PHE A 32 -3.51 5.11 -20.56
C PHE A 32 -4.47 5.66 -19.50
N ASP A 33 -4.19 5.36 -18.24
CA ASP A 33 -4.93 5.86 -17.08
C ASP A 33 -3.96 6.52 -16.08
N ILE A 34 -4.37 7.64 -15.48
CA ILE A 34 -3.72 8.23 -14.31
C ILE A 34 -4.71 8.17 -13.16
N SER A 35 -4.22 7.70 -12.01
CA SER A 35 -5.04 7.48 -10.82
C SER A 35 -4.40 8.14 -9.60
N PRO A 36 -4.62 9.45 -9.35
CA PRO A 36 -4.31 10.03 -8.06
C PRO A 36 -5.16 9.35 -6.98
N TYR A 37 -4.56 9.13 -5.82
CA TYR A 37 -5.21 8.45 -4.71
C TYR A 37 -4.82 9.05 -3.35
N ALA A 38 -5.70 8.81 -2.38
CA ALA A 38 -5.44 9.02 -0.97
C ALA A 38 -5.93 7.79 -0.18
N GLY A 39 -5.38 7.59 1.00
CA GLY A 39 -5.75 6.45 1.82
C GLY A 39 -5.02 6.41 3.15
N TYR A 40 -4.90 5.21 3.68
CA TYR A 40 -4.29 4.95 4.97
C TYR A 40 -3.30 3.80 4.86
N MET A 41 -2.11 3.99 5.40
CA MET A 41 -1.04 3.01 5.41
C MET A 41 -0.81 2.48 6.82
N MET A 42 -0.83 1.18 6.95
CA MET A 42 -0.53 0.45 8.17
C MET A 42 0.88 -0.11 8.03
N PHE A 43 1.78 0.34 8.89
CA PHE A 43 3.16 -0.14 8.91
C PHE A 43 3.26 -1.34 9.84
N GLY A 44 4.05 -2.33 9.40
CA GLY A 44 4.41 -3.47 10.24
C GLY A 44 5.46 -3.09 11.30
N ASN A 45 5.73 -4.00 12.22
CA ASN A 45 6.76 -3.80 13.25
C ASN A 45 8.14 -3.70 12.61
N LEU A 46 8.84 -2.59 12.83
CA LEU A 46 10.19 -2.35 12.32
C LEU A 46 11.25 -3.12 13.10
N PHE A 47 11.10 -3.23 14.42
CA PHE A 47 12.03 -3.91 15.33
C PHE A 47 11.30 -4.60 16.48
N GLU A 48 11.78 -5.78 16.86
CA GLU A 48 11.47 -6.43 18.13
C GLU A 48 12.76 -6.44 18.93
N GLY A 49 12.80 -5.65 20.02
CA GLY A 49 13.92 -5.62 20.94
C GLY A 49 13.85 -6.72 21.98
N PRO A 50 14.96 -6.99 22.72
CA PRO A 50 14.92 -7.88 23.87
C PRO A 50 13.94 -7.35 24.90
N ILE A 51 13.24 -8.27 25.61
CA ILE A 51 12.25 -7.99 26.67
C ILE A 51 10.89 -7.46 26.16
N GLY A 52 10.49 -7.79 24.91
CA GLY A 52 9.16 -7.45 24.40
C GLY A 52 8.96 -5.96 24.04
N THR A 53 10.04 -5.20 23.90
CA THR A 53 9.98 -3.85 23.35
C THR A 53 9.85 -3.94 21.82
N SER A 54 8.84 -3.28 21.25
CA SER A 54 8.67 -3.17 19.81
C SER A 54 8.69 -1.71 19.40
N VAL A 55 9.44 -1.39 18.35
CA VAL A 55 9.35 -0.10 17.66
C VAL A 55 8.51 -0.33 16.41
N SER A 56 7.32 0.27 16.39
CA SER A 56 6.45 0.26 15.23
C SER A 56 6.31 1.68 14.68
N ALA A 57 6.40 1.81 13.36
CA ALA A 57 5.90 3.02 12.74
C ALA A 57 4.38 3.04 12.91
N GLY A 58 3.84 4.15 13.40
CA GLY A 58 2.41 4.33 13.51
C GLY A 58 1.77 4.31 12.13
N SER A 59 0.54 3.85 12.05
CA SER A 59 -0.24 3.96 10.81
C SER A 59 -0.50 5.44 10.49
N GLY A 60 -0.53 5.79 9.19
CA GLY A 60 -0.68 7.18 8.78
C GLY A 60 -1.35 7.35 7.41
N PRO A 61 -1.70 8.58 7.05
CA PRO A 61 -2.24 8.88 5.73
C PRO A 61 -1.22 8.57 4.64
N VAL A 62 -1.70 8.11 3.48
CA VAL A 62 -0.92 7.88 2.27
C VAL A 62 -1.57 8.62 1.11
N TYR A 63 -0.75 9.27 0.28
CA TYR A 63 -1.15 9.99 -0.94
C TYR A 63 -0.24 9.58 -2.08
N GLY A 64 -0.76 9.58 -3.29
CA GLY A 64 0.07 9.24 -4.42
C GLY A 64 -0.68 9.28 -5.75
N ALA A 65 0.00 8.79 -6.77
CA ALA A 65 -0.58 8.60 -8.08
C ALA A 65 0.00 7.34 -8.75
N GLN A 66 -0.86 6.60 -9.42
CA GLN A 66 -0.50 5.47 -10.26
C GLN A 66 -0.81 5.81 -11.72
N ALA A 67 0.15 5.60 -12.60
CA ALA A 67 -0.04 5.61 -14.05
C ALA A 67 -0.13 4.17 -14.54
N THR A 68 -1.10 3.87 -15.40
CA THR A 68 -1.34 2.51 -15.92
C THR A 68 -1.43 2.55 -17.44
N LEU A 69 -0.66 1.72 -18.13
CA LEU A 69 -0.64 1.57 -19.58
C LEU A 69 -1.18 0.19 -19.95
N ALA A 70 -2.30 0.14 -20.65
CA ALA A 70 -2.91 -1.09 -21.10
C ALA A 70 -2.10 -1.72 -22.24
N MET A 71 -1.59 -2.93 -22.02
CA MET A 71 -0.91 -3.73 -23.05
C MET A 71 -1.90 -4.63 -23.80
N SER A 72 -2.98 -5.01 -23.13
CA SER A 72 -4.08 -5.78 -23.71
C SER A 72 -5.37 -5.49 -22.94
N LYS A 73 -6.46 -6.20 -23.29
CA LYS A 73 -7.74 -6.08 -22.57
C LYS A 73 -7.64 -6.44 -21.08
N ASN A 74 -6.72 -7.34 -20.73
CA ASN A 74 -6.60 -7.92 -19.40
C ASN A 74 -5.26 -7.63 -18.73
N ILE A 75 -4.26 -7.14 -19.45
CA ILE A 75 -2.90 -6.93 -18.95
C ILE A 75 -2.53 -5.48 -19.12
N ALA A 76 -2.01 -4.89 -18.06
CA ALA A 76 -1.44 -3.54 -18.07
C ALA A 76 -0.11 -3.52 -17.31
N ILE A 77 0.74 -2.57 -17.64
CA ILE A 77 1.90 -2.21 -16.82
C ILE A 77 1.56 -0.95 -16.05
N TYR A 78 2.12 -0.82 -14.86
CA TYR A 78 1.90 0.38 -14.04
C TYR A 78 3.21 0.91 -13.46
N GLY A 79 3.21 2.23 -13.18
CA GLY A 79 4.18 2.91 -12.35
C GLY A 79 3.46 3.69 -11.27
N ASN A 80 3.98 3.70 -10.06
CA ASN A 80 3.36 4.31 -8.89
C ASN A 80 4.36 5.13 -8.09
N VAL A 81 3.91 6.27 -7.59
CA VAL A 81 4.61 7.09 -6.61
C VAL A 81 3.65 7.39 -5.47
N GLY A 82 4.09 7.11 -4.24
CA GLY A 82 3.31 7.34 -3.04
C GLY A 82 4.14 7.95 -1.92
N TYR A 83 3.48 8.72 -1.07
CA TYR A 83 4.06 9.33 0.11
C TYR A 83 3.17 9.09 1.31
N SER A 84 3.77 8.69 2.42
CA SER A 84 3.08 8.52 3.70
C SER A 84 3.85 9.23 4.80
N SER A 85 3.13 9.82 5.74
CA SER A 85 3.70 10.40 6.96
C SER A 85 2.99 9.80 8.16
N SER A 86 3.75 9.34 9.14
CA SER A 86 3.24 8.73 10.37
C SER A 86 4.07 9.13 11.58
N ASP A 87 3.46 9.09 12.76
CA ASP A 87 4.16 9.30 14.01
C ASP A 87 4.89 8.02 14.44
N LEU A 88 6.11 8.17 14.96
CA LEU A 88 6.88 7.07 15.53
C LEU A 88 6.43 6.84 16.97
N LYS A 89 6.00 5.60 17.26
CA LYS A 89 5.58 5.16 18.58
C LYS A 89 6.53 4.10 19.13
N VAL A 90 7.05 4.34 20.31
CA VAL A 90 7.74 3.30 21.09
C VAL A 90 6.73 2.68 22.02
N GLY A 91 6.41 1.41 21.78
CA GLY A 91 5.59 0.61 22.68
C GLY A 91 6.42 0.15 23.88
N LEU A 92 6.10 0.63 25.08
CA LEU A 92 6.62 0.09 26.34
C LEU A 92 5.55 -0.83 26.94
N PRO A 93 5.91 -2.03 27.42
CA PRO A 93 4.92 -3.05 27.87
C PRO A 93 3.99 -2.61 28.99
N ILE A 94 4.28 -1.51 29.69
CA ILE A 94 3.53 -1.05 30.89
C ILE A 94 3.04 0.39 30.79
N LEU A 95 3.60 1.23 29.90
CA LEU A 95 3.37 2.68 29.89
C LEU A 95 2.64 3.20 28.64
N GLY A 96 2.25 2.32 27.70
CA GLY A 96 1.66 2.77 26.43
C GLY A 96 2.70 3.32 25.43
N GLY A 97 2.25 3.74 24.25
CA GLY A 97 3.13 4.33 23.24
C GLY A 97 3.45 5.80 23.53
N ILE A 98 4.72 6.16 23.49
CA ILE A 98 5.18 7.56 23.56
C ILE A 98 5.58 7.97 22.15
N ASP A 99 5.05 9.10 21.66
CA ASP A 99 5.44 9.68 20.38
C ASP A 99 6.83 10.29 20.51
N ILE A 100 7.80 9.78 19.73
CA ILE A 100 9.22 10.20 19.82
C ILE A 100 9.70 10.92 18.57
N GLY A 101 8.88 11.04 17.53
CA GLY A 101 9.24 11.70 16.30
C GLY A 101 8.27 11.42 15.16
N SER A 102 8.64 11.83 13.94
CA SER A 102 7.90 11.57 12.72
C SER A 102 8.68 10.65 11.78
N SER A 103 7.95 9.79 11.09
CA SER A 103 8.47 8.94 10.01
C SER A 103 7.80 9.33 8.71
N LYS A 104 8.59 9.52 7.67
CA LYS A 104 8.15 9.77 6.31
C LYS A 104 8.58 8.61 5.43
N ALA A 105 7.69 8.11 4.60
CA ALA A 105 7.95 7.05 3.64
C ALA A 105 7.61 7.53 2.23
N LEU A 106 8.59 7.52 1.34
CA LEU A 106 8.42 7.72 -0.09
C LEU A 106 8.53 6.37 -0.79
N MET A 107 7.49 6.01 -1.54
CA MET A 107 7.38 4.76 -2.29
C MET A 107 7.39 5.05 -3.77
N TYR A 108 8.15 4.30 -4.54
CA TYR A 108 8.09 4.29 -5.99
C TYR A 108 8.25 2.85 -6.48
N ASP A 109 7.29 2.41 -7.25
CA ASP A 109 7.22 1.03 -7.70
C ASP A 109 6.60 0.94 -9.10
N GLY A 110 6.88 -0.18 -9.78
CA GLY A 110 6.31 -0.51 -11.06
C GLY A 110 6.10 -2.01 -11.17
N GLY A 111 5.20 -2.40 -12.06
CA GLY A 111 4.86 -3.81 -12.20
C GLY A 111 3.78 -4.08 -13.24
N VAL A 112 3.13 -5.22 -13.07
CA VAL A 112 2.08 -5.71 -13.94
C VAL A 112 0.76 -5.76 -13.18
N GLU A 113 -0.31 -5.31 -13.84
CA GLU A 113 -1.69 -5.38 -13.39
C GLU A 113 -2.48 -6.33 -14.30
N LEU A 114 -3.21 -7.26 -13.70
CA LEU A 114 -4.11 -8.18 -14.39
C LEU A 114 -5.55 -7.80 -14.07
N LYS A 115 -6.30 -7.39 -15.08
CA LYS A 115 -7.73 -7.05 -14.99
C LYS A 115 -8.56 -8.29 -15.25
N VAL A 116 -9.53 -8.55 -14.37
CA VAL A 116 -10.45 -9.69 -14.47
C VAL A 116 -11.78 -9.17 -15.01
N PRO A 117 -12.07 -9.35 -16.33
CA PRO A 117 -13.34 -8.89 -16.89
C PRO A 117 -14.50 -9.68 -16.31
N MET A 118 -15.48 -8.98 -15.79
CA MET A 118 -16.73 -9.61 -15.33
C MET A 118 -17.73 -9.68 -16.49
N GLN A 119 -18.22 -10.88 -16.79
CA GLN A 119 -19.22 -11.08 -17.86
C GLN A 119 -20.54 -10.34 -17.59
N THR A 120 -20.85 -10.07 -16.34
CA THR A 120 -22.12 -9.48 -15.90
C THR A 120 -22.09 -7.95 -15.80
N SER A 121 -20.91 -7.32 -15.77
CA SER A 121 -20.81 -5.87 -15.60
C SER A 121 -19.60 -5.31 -16.34
N SER A 122 -19.83 -4.33 -17.20
CA SER A 122 -18.77 -3.51 -17.80
C SER A 122 -18.35 -2.31 -16.92
N THR A 123 -19.07 -2.08 -15.82
CA THR A 123 -18.86 -0.94 -14.92
C THR A 123 -17.83 -1.23 -13.84
N VAL A 124 -17.78 -2.48 -13.36
CA VAL A 124 -16.87 -2.90 -12.28
C VAL A 124 -15.84 -3.86 -12.85
N THR A 125 -14.57 -3.56 -12.64
CA THR A 125 -13.45 -4.38 -13.12
C THR A 125 -12.52 -4.68 -11.94
N PRO A 126 -12.56 -5.89 -11.37
CA PRO A 126 -11.58 -6.35 -10.42
C PRO A 126 -10.19 -6.45 -11.06
N PHE A 127 -9.15 -6.20 -10.28
CA PHE A 127 -7.77 -6.38 -10.71
C PHE A 127 -6.89 -6.92 -9.59
N VAL A 128 -5.79 -7.52 -9.97
CA VAL A 128 -4.66 -7.86 -9.11
C VAL A 128 -3.40 -7.29 -9.72
N GLN A 129 -2.44 -6.89 -8.91
CA GLN A 129 -1.18 -6.36 -9.39
C GLN A 129 0.00 -6.87 -8.55
N GLY A 130 1.17 -6.91 -9.16
CA GLY A 130 2.41 -7.24 -8.49
C GLY A 130 3.57 -6.53 -9.13
N GLY A 131 4.58 -6.18 -8.35
CA GLY A 131 5.70 -5.39 -8.82
C GLY A 131 6.87 -5.31 -7.87
N ILE A 132 7.84 -4.51 -8.28
CA ILE A 132 9.07 -4.22 -7.55
C ILE A 132 9.28 -2.71 -7.52
N GLY A 133 9.90 -2.24 -6.48
CA GLY A 133 10.21 -0.83 -6.32
C GLY A 133 11.19 -0.57 -5.20
N ALA A 134 11.16 0.63 -4.68
CA ALA A 134 11.90 0.99 -3.51
C ALA A 134 11.06 1.85 -2.56
N MET A 135 11.40 1.77 -1.30
CA MET A 135 10.78 2.49 -0.20
C MET A 135 11.87 3.22 0.54
N ARG A 136 11.79 4.56 0.51
CA ARG A 136 12.72 5.42 1.21
C ARG A 136 12.06 5.93 2.48
N TYR A 137 12.67 5.62 3.60
CA TYR A 137 12.27 6.10 4.91
C TYR A 137 13.17 7.24 5.36
N GLU A 138 12.54 8.27 5.91
CA GLU A 138 13.20 9.34 6.63
C GLU A 138 12.60 9.38 8.04
N VAL A 139 13.45 9.14 9.02
CA VAL A 139 13.10 9.18 10.45
C VAL A 139 13.73 10.41 11.05
N ASP A 140 12.90 11.33 11.51
CA ASP A 140 13.32 12.53 12.25
C ASP A 140 12.91 12.35 13.71
N ALA A 141 13.84 11.90 14.54
CA ALA A 141 13.69 11.83 15.99
C ALA A 141 14.68 12.80 16.65
N SER A 142 14.33 13.32 17.82
CA SER A 142 15.13 14.34 18.53
C SER A 142 16.60 13.96 18.79
N ILE A 143 16.92 12.67 18.68
CA ILE A 143 18.26 12.11 18.95
C ILE A 143 18.84 11.31 17.78
N LEU A 144 18.06 11.09 16.68
CA LEU A 144 18.49 10.27 15.56
C LEU A 144 17.84 10.73 14.26
N ASN A 145 18.66 11.11 13.28
CA ASN A 145 18.23 11.37 11.91
C ASN A 145 18.76 10.22 11.04
N ALA A 146 17.88 9.35 10.57
CA ALA A 146 18.24 8.22 9.73
C ALA A 146 17.47 8.25 8.42
N LYS A 147 18.18 7.98 7.32
CA LYS A 147 17.58 7.80 5.98
C LYS A 147 18.01 6.45 5.47
N ALA A 148 17.03 5.66 5.02
CA ALA A 148 17.30 4.36 4.41
C ALA A 148 16.42 4.18 3.17
N THR A 149 17.01 3.64 2.10
CA THR A 149 16.27 3.27 0.89
C THR A 149 16.41 1.77 0.69
N ASN A 150 15.30 1.06 0.69
CA ASN A 150 15.28 -0.39 0.59
C ASN A 150 14.45 -0.82 -0.61
N VAL A 151 14.90 -1.89 -1.27
CA VAL A 151 14.09 -2.55 -2.31
C VAL A 151 12.88 -3.18 -1.66
N SER A 152 11.71 -2.98 -2.28
CA SER A 152 10.46 -3.57 -1.85
C SER A 152 9.77 -4.29 -3.01
N TYR A 153 9.19 -5.45 -2.72
CA TYR A 153 8.22 -6.09 -3.58
C TYR A 153 6.83 -5.63 -3.19
N ASN A 154 5.90 -5.63 -4.12
CA ASN A 154 4.52 -5.33 -3.77
C ASN A 154 3.55 -6.30 -4.44
N VAL A 155 2.46 -6.55 -3.75
CA VAL A 155 1.31 -7.28 -4.25
C VAL A 155 0.05 -6.54 -3.81
N GLY A 156 -0.91 -6.43 -4.71
CA GLY A 156 -2.13 -5.71 -4.42
C GLY A 156 -3.30 -6.20 -5.25
N GLY A 157 -4.46 -5.71 -4.91
CA GLY A 157 -5.67 -5.96 -5.66
C GLY A 157 -6.76 -4.97 -5.30
N GLY A 158 -7.75 -4.90 -6.15
CA GLY A 158 -8.82 -3.93 -5.97
C GLY A 158 -9.89 -4.02 -7.03
N VAL A 159 -10.67 -2.96 -7.10
CA VAL A 159 -11.73 -2.81 -8.09
C VAL A 159 -11.69 -1.42 -8.70
N ASP A 160 -11.85 -1.36 -10.02
CA ASP A 160 -12.13 -0.15 -10.78
C ASP A 160 -13.63 -0.05 -11.03
N VAL A 161 -14.25 1.05 -10.66
CA VAL A 161 -15.63 1.37 -10.94
C VAL A 161 -15.68 2.49 -11.97
N ARG A 162 -16.10 2.18 -13.19
CA ARG A 162 -16.23 3.16 -14.27
C ARG A 162 -17.52 3.96 -14.10
N LEU A 163 -17.38 5.29 -13.99
CA LEU A 163 -18.51 6.20 -13.85
C LEU A 163 -18.86 6.88 -15.19
N SER A 164 -17.87 7.10 -16.05
CA SER A 164 -18.02 7.62 -17.40
C SER A 164 -16.94 7.06 -18.34
N PRO A 165 -16.97 7.34 -19.65
CA PRO A 165 -15.94 6.87 -20.57
C PRO A 165 -14.52 7.22 -20.14
N ASN A 166 -14.27 8.37 -19.54
CA ASN A 166 -12.94 8.86 -19.17
C ASN A 166 -12.70 8.99 -17.67
N PHE A 167 -13.67 8.60 -16.85
CA PHE A 167 -13.63 8.80 -15.41
C PHE A 167 -14.11 7.58 -14.66
N GLY A 168 -13.43 7.25 -13.56
CA GLY A 168 -13.79 6.16 -12.67
C GLY A 168 -13.22 6.36 -11.27
N VAL A 169 -13.53 5.42 -10.41
CA VAL A 169 -13.04 5.34 -9.02
C VAL A 169 -12.31 4.03 -8.86
N ARG A 170 -11.18 4.05 -8.18
CA ARG A 170 -10.35 2.88 -7.85
C ARG A 170 -10.29 2.69 -6.35
N LEU A 171 -10.66 1.51 -5.88
CA LEU A 171 -10.40 1.05 -4.51
C LEU A 171 -9.34 -0.03 -4.56
N MET A 172 -8.26 0.11 -3.78
CA MET A 172 -7.11 -0.79 -3.81
C MET A 172 -6.58 -1.07 -2.41
N ALA A 173 -6.19 -2.31 -2.17
CA ALA A 173 -5.33 -2.73 -1.09
C ALA A 173 -3.99 -3.20 -1.67
N LYS A 174 -2.87 -2.67 -1.18
CA LYS A 174 -1.52 -3.02 -1.63
C LYS A 174 -0.62 -3.28 -0.42
N ASP A 175 0.06 -4.42 -0.42
CA ASP A 175 1.08 -4.77 0.56
C ASP A 175 2.48 -4.55 -0.02
N TYR A 176 3.30 -3.81 0.69
CA TYR A 176 4.71 -3.57 0.39
C TYR A 176 5.56 -4.44 1.30
N ILE A 177 6.24 -5.40 0.71
CA ILE A 177 7.06 -6.40 1.38
C ILE A 177 8.53 -6.03 1.17
N GLY A 178 9.23 -5.66 2.23
CA GLY A 178 10.62 -5.23 2.16
C GLY A 178 11.43 -5.73 3.35
N LYS A 179 12.76 -5.82 3.17
CA LYS A 179 13.69 -5.99 4.28
C LYS A 179 14.25 -4.62 4.64
N PHE A 180 14.09 -4.23 5.89
CA PHE A 180 14.75 -3.03 6.40
C PHE A 180 16.17 -3.37 6.81
N ASP A 181 17.15 -2.81 6.11
CA ASP A 181 18.56 -2.91 6.47
C ASP A 181 19.07 -1.51 6.82
N PHE A 182 19.34 -1.28 8.09
CA PHE A 182 19.90 -0.04 8.60
C PHE A 182 21.44 -0.08 8.74
N LYS A 183 22.11 -1.04 8.12
CA LYS A 183 23.57 -1.21 8.23
C LYS A 183 24.37 0.03 7.83
N GLU A 184 23.82 0.90 7.00
CA GLU A 184 24.46 2.16 6.61
C GLU A 184 24.26 3.30 7.62
N ALA A 185 23.29 3.18 8.53
CA ALA A 185 22.92 4.26 9.45
C ALA A 185 23.40 4.06 10.89
N THR A 186 23.75 2.85 11.30
CA THR A 186 24.20 2.56 12.67
C THR A 186 25.29 1.49 12.70
N SER A 187 26.27 1.64 13.62
CA SER A 187 27.33 0.66 13.87
C SER A 187 26.85 -0.63 14.55
N PHE A 188 25.56 -0.81 14.73
CA PHE A 188 24.95 -1.99 15.33
C PHE A 188 24.40 -2.92 14.24
N ASP A 189 24.77 -4.19 14.34
CA ASP A 189 24.32 -5.26 13.43
C ASP A 189 22.86 -5.62 13.75
N LEU A 190 21.93 -4.82 13.23
CA LEU A 190 20.49 -5.07 13.37
C LEU A 190 20.06 -5.96 12.20
N ASN A 191 19.79 -7.22 12.48
CA ASN A 191 19.26 -8.16 11.49
C ASN A 191 17.92 -7.67 10.94
N GLY A 192 17.90 -7.25 9.68
CA GLY A 192 16.70 -6.75 9.01
C GLY A 192 15.62 -7.83 8.92
N LYS A 193 14.49 -7.58 9.57
CA LYS A 193 13.28 -8.42 9.47
C LYS A 193 12.49 -8.02 8.22
N THR A 194 11.89 -8.98 7.54
CA THR A 194 10.93 -8.71 6.48
C THR A 194 9.69 -8.06 7.10
N THR A 195 9.35 -6.88 6.62
CA THR A 195 8.21 -6.10 7.11
C THR A 195 7.19 -5.96 6.00
N ASN A 196 5.92 -6.13 6.35
CA ASN A 196 4.78 -5.91 5.49
C ASN A 196 4.14 -4.57 5.85
N ASN A 197 3.88 -3.74 4.84
CA ASN A 197 3.24 -2.43 5.01
C ASN A 197 2.02 -2.38 4.08
N VAL A 198 0.84 -2.37 4.67
CA VAL A 198 -0.42 -2.44 3.91
C VAL A 198 -1.03 -1.07 3.73
N ALA A 199 -1.24 -0.67 2.48
CA ALA A 199 -1.93 0.55 2.10
C ALA A 199 -3.35 0.23 1.60
N LEU A 200 -4.35 0.90 2.16
CA LEU A 200 -5.73 0.93 1.66
C LEU A 200 -5.97 2.30 1.02
N THR A 201 -6.29 2.33 -0.26
CA THR A 201 -6.39 3.58 -1.01
C THR A 201 -7.68 3.68 -1.80
N LEU A 202 -8.18 4.90 -1.90
CA LEU A 202 -9.25 5.31 -2.79
C LEU A 202 -8.68 6.32 -3.78
N GLY A 203 -8.84 6.06 -5.06
CA GLY A 203 -8.34 6.89 -6.15
C GLY A 203 -9.42 7.25 -7.16
N VAL A 204 -9.07 8.19 -8.01
CA VAL A 204 -9.88 8.63 -9.14
C VAL A 204 -9.13 8.31 -10.42
N ASN A 205 -9.73 7.53 -11.32
CA ASN A 205 -9.13 7.14 -12.58
C ASN A 205 -9.50 8.13 -13.68
N PHE A 206 -8.50 8.75 -14.29
CA PHE A 206 -8.62 9.54 -15.51
C PHE A 206 -8.02 8.75 -16.67
N GLY A 207 -8.80 8.38 -17.65
CA GLY A 207 -8.35 7.61 -18.79
C GLY A 207 -8.36 8.40 -20.09
N PHE A 208 -7.37 8.13 -20.90
CA PHE A 208 -7.06 8.79 -22.15
C PHE A 208 -6.96 7.80 -23.31
#